data_80a22be3ce72cc4909e38fc7324a34e0
#
_entry.id   80a22be3ce72cc4909e38fc7324a34e0
#
_cell.length_a   1.000
_cell.length_b   1.000
_cell.length_c   1.000
_cell.angle_alpha   90.00
_cell.angle_beta   90.00
_cell.angle_gamma   90.00
#
_symmetry.space_group_name_H-M   'P 1'
#
loop_
_entity.id
_entity.type
_entity.pdbx_description
1 polymer ?
#
loop_
_entity_poly.entity_id
_entity_poly.type
_entity_poly.pdbx_seq_one_letter_code
_entity_poly.pdbx_strand_id
1 'polypeptide(L)'
;ASAKDNRYLVEDDYDCEFRLTGRPIPSLQSIDATGKVIYANTFSKSLGPAFRVGYLVLPPALADRFRRELGFYSCTVSAIDQLALARFIESGDYERHVNRLRTYYRSVRDALVSAFQRSSFSGRVSIEEQDAGIHFIMGISTDIKALEVRNSVSQGHAMRYRFDDVAAENADDQHRASGLAAGSRW
;
A
#
# COMPACT_ATOMS: atom_id res chain seq x y z
N ALA A 1 -16.46 6.57 16.91
CA ALA A 1 -17.32 7.50 16.12
C ALA A 1 -18.16 6.77 15.07
N SER A 2 -17.67 5.70 14.45
CA SER A 2 -18.41 4.94 13.43
C SER A 2 -19.54 4.05 13.96
N ALA A 3 -19.51 3.68 15.24
CA ALA A 3 -20.49 2.75 15.81
C ALA A 3 -21.92 3.30 15.93
N LYS A 4 -22.10 4.62 16.01
CA LYS A 4 -23.41 5.27 16.22
C LYS A 4 -24.10 5.73 14.93
N ASP A 5 -23.37 5.77 13.81
CA ASP A 5 -23.87 6.29 12.54
C ASP A 5 -23.86 5.19 11.46
N ASN A 6 -24.61 5.43 10.39
CA ASN A 6 -24.63 4.55 9.21
C ASN A 6 -23.38 4.73 8.34
N ARG A 7 -22.21 4.94 8.97
CA ARG A 7 -20.92 5.13 8.33
C ARG A 7 -20.09 3.85 8.41
N TYR A 8 -19.29 3.61 7.38
CA TYR A 8 -18.33 2.52 7.30
C TYR A 8 -16.93 3.08 7.14
N LEU A 9 -15.95 2.32 7.61
CA LEU A 9 -14.53 2.57 7.37
C LEU A 9 -14.07 1.61 6.27
N VAL A 10 -13.35 2.10 5.28
CA VAL A 10 -12.69 1.26 4.27
C VAL A 10 -11.22 1.17 4.63
N GLU A 11 -10.74 -0.04 4.86
CA GLU A 11 -9.34 -0.37 5.07
C GLU A 11 -8.79 -0.94 3.76
N ASP A 12 -7.91 -0.18 3.10
CA ASP A 12 -7.18 -0.61 1.90
C ASP A 12 -5.79 -1.09 2.32
N ASP A 13 -5.60 -2.39 2.38
CA ASP A 13 -4.43 -3.06 2.98
C ASP A 13 -3.65 -3.83 1.91
N TYR A 14 -3.08 -3.09 0.98
CA TYR A 14 -2.53 -3.65 -0.27
C TYR A 14 -1.10 -4.23 -0.17
N ASP A 15 -0.38 -4.08 0.95
CA ASP A 15 1.01 -4.51 1.12
C ASP A 15 1.37 -5.05 2.53
N CYS A 16 0.39 -5.39 3.34
CA CYS A 16 0.58 -5.90 4.71
C CYS A 16 1.45 -7.16 4.77
N GLU A 17 1.43 -7.97 3.71
CA GLU A 17 2.25 -9.16 3.61
C GLU A 17 3.76 -8.85 3.62
N PHE A 18 4.16 -7.62 3.26
CA PHE A 18 5.56 -7.23 3.09
C PHE A 18 6.17 -6.48 4.27
N ARG A 19 5.53 -6.51 5.44
CA ARG A 19 6.18 -5.96 6.62
C ARG A 19 7.50 -6.69 6.88
N LEU A 20 8.62 -5.95 6.81
CA LEU A 20 9.96 -6.52 6.80
C LEU A 20 10.51 -6.77 8.20
N THR A 21 9.99 -6.06 9.21
CA THR A 21 10.44 -6.18 10.61
C THR A 21 9.23 -6.15 11.55
N GLY A 22 9.44 -6.69 12.76
CA GLY A 22 8.44 -6.69 13.82
C GLY A 22 7.32 -7.73 13.64
N ARG A 23 6.31 -7.65 14.51
CA ARG A 23 5.12 -8.51 14.45
C ARG A 23 4.13 -7.96 13.41
N PRO A 24 3.33 -8.83 12.78
CA PRO A 24 2.22 -8.36 11.96
C PRO A 24 1.32 -7.40 12.74
N ILE A 25 0.92 -6.32 12.10
CA ILE A 25 -0.09 -5.42 12.67
C ILE A 25 -1.45 -6.02 12.35
N PRO A 26 -2.33 -6.22 13.35
CA PRO A 26 -3.68 -6.67 13.08
C PRO A 26 -4.41 -5.66 12.18
N SER A 27 -5.17 -6.14 11.20
CA SER A 27 -6.04 -5.27 10.41
C SER A 27 -7.14 -4.68 11.30
N LEU A 28 -7.63 -3.51 10.94
CA LEU A 28 -8.77 -2.89 11.63
C LEU A 28 -9.99 -3.81 11.57
N GLN A 29 -10.18 -4.50 10.45
CA GLN A 29 -11.24 -5.49 10.26
C GLN A 29 -11.13 -6.62 11.28
N SER A 30 -9.92 -7.12 11.59
CA SER A 30 -9.72 -8.24 12.51
C SER A 30 -10.05 -7.90 13.98
N ILE A 31 -10.04 -6.63 14.33
CA ILE A 31 -10.36 -6.11 15.69
C ILE A 31 -11.71 -5.39 15.75
N ASP A 32 -12.45 -5.35 14.62
CA ASP A 32 -13.74 -4.66 14.54
C ASP A 32 -14.88 -5.44 15.23
N ALA A 33 -15.21 -5.04 16.43
CA ALA A 33 -16.36 -5.59 17.16
C ALA A 33 -17.72 -5.01 16.72
N THR A 34 -17.72 -4.00 15.84
CA THR A 34 -18.94 -3.24 15.47
C THR A 34 -19.49 -3.59 14.09
N GLY A 35 -18.76 -4.34 13.29
CA GLY A 35 -19.12 -4.68 11.92
C GLY A 35 -19.20 -3.46 11.00
N LYS A 36 -18.25 -2.53 11.14
CA LYS A 36 -18.20 -1.28 10.39
C LYS A 36 -16.98 -1.14 9.47
N VAL A 37 -16.07 -2.10 9.49
CA VAL A 37 -14.88 -2.08 8.64
C VAL A 37 -15.11 -2.94 7.41
N ILE A 38 -14.93 -2.33 6.25
CA ILE A 38 -14.83 -3.00 4.94
C ILE A 38 -13.33 -3.15 4.67
N TYR A 39 -12.86 -4.39 4.60
CA TYR A 39 -11.47 -4.66 4.29
C TYR A 39 -11.30 -4.93 2.80
N ALA A 40 -10.30 -4.31 2.19
CA ALA A 40 -9.92 -4.50 0.79
C ALA A 40 -8.45 -4.89 0.69
N ASN A 41 -8.15 -5.87 -0.12
CA ASN A 41 -6.76 -6.26 -0.42
C ASN A 41 -6.63 -6.80 -1.85
N THR A 42 -5.40 -6.92 -2.33
CA THR A 42 -5.09 -7.38 -3.69
C THR A 42 -3.87 -8.30 -3.71
N PHE A 43 -3.90 -9.30 -4.55
CA PHE A 43 -2.74 -10.18 -4.82
C PHE A 43 -1.72 -9.57 -5.80
N SER A 44 -1.99 -8.38 -6.34
CA SER A 44 -1.13 -7.76 -7.35
C SER A 44 0.30 -7.45 -6.85
N LYS A 45 0.47 -7.25 -5.55
CA LYS A 45 1.81 -7.00 -4.97
C LYS A 45 2.55 -8.29 -4.67
N SER A 46 1.84 -9.33 -4.27
CA SER A 46 2.45 -10.62 -3.93
C SER A 46 2.62 -11.55 -5.14
N LEU A 47 1.74 -11.50 -6.14
CA LEU A 47 1.78 -12.35 -7.32
C LEU A 47 2.16 -11.63 -8.61
N GLY A 48 2.43 -10.32 -8.51
CA GLY A 48 2.80 -9.49 -9.65
C GLY A 48 1.62 -8.76 -10.30
N PRO A 49 1.90 -7.67 -11.03
CA PRO A 49 0.88 -6.76 -11.54
C PRO A 49 -0.02 -7.36 -12.64
N ALA A 50 0.42 -8.43 -13.28
CA ALA A 50 -0.38 -9.16 -14.27
C ALA A 50 -1.51 -9.96 -13.61
N PHE A 51 -1.37 -10.33 -12.32
CA PHE A 51 -2.38 -11.07 -11.58
C PHE A 51 -3.40 -10.11 -10.98
N ARG A 52 -4.50 -9.90 -11.70
CA ARG A 52 -5.51 -8.86 -11.43
C ARG A 52 -6.62 -9.35 -10.52
N VAL A 53 -6.29 -9.88 -9.35
CA VAL A 53 -7.25 -10.38 -8.35
C VAL A 53 -7.15 -9.55 -7.08
N GLY A 54 -8.28 -9.00 -6.67
CA GLY A 54 -8.48 -8.38 -5.37
C GLY A 54 -9.69 -8.99 -4.68
N TYR A 55 -9.83 -8.74 -3.39
CA TYR A 55 -10.97 -9.21 -2.62
C TYR A 55 -11.43 -8.20 -1.58
N LEU A 56 -12.69 -8.33 -1.19
CA LEU A 56 -13.31 -7.54 -0.15
C LEU A 56 -13.82 -8.47 0.95
N VAL A 57 -13.57 -8.10 2.20
CA VAL A 57 -14.24 -8.69 3.36
C VAL A 57 -15.26 -7.68 3.85
N LEU A 58 -16.53 -8.00 3.63
CA LEU A 58 -17.65 -7.14 3.99
C LEU A 58 -18.23 -7.52 5.35
N PRO A 59 -18.65 -6.55 6.17
CA PRO A 59 -19.49 -6.81 7.31
C PRO A 59 -20.73 -7.63 6.92
N PRO A 60 -21.25 -8.55 7.76
CA PRO A 60 -22.34 -9.47 7.40
C PRO A 60 -23.55 -8.77 6.78
N ALA A 61 -24.00 -7.64 7.35
CA ALA A 61 -25.14 -6.89 6.81
C ALA A 61 -24.89 -6.34 5.39
N LEU A 62 -23.65 -5.90 5.09
CA LEU A 62 -23.27 -5.46 3.75
C LEU A 62 -23.10 -6.64 2.80
N ALA A 63 -22.57 -7.76 3.27
CA ALA A 63 -22.44 -8.98 2.46
C ALA A 63 -23.81 -9.50 2.01
N ASP A 64 -24.80 -9.49 2.90
CA ASP A 64 -26.19 -9.89 2.57
C ASP A 64 -26.84 -8.91 1.60
N ARG A 65 -26.62 -7.61 1.79
CA ARG A 65 -27.09 -6.59 0.86
C ARG A 65 -26.43 -6.74 -0.52
N PHE A 66 -25.11 -6.95 -0.56
CA PHE A 66 -24.37 -7.18 -1.78
C PHE A 66 -24.95 -8.38 -2.57
N ARG A 67 -25.18 -9.51 -1.90
CA ARG A 67 -25.77 -10.69 -2.57
C ARG A 67 -27.16 -10.43 -3.13
N ARG A 68 -28.01 -9.68 -2.42
CA ARG A 68 -29.36 -9.35 -2.88
C ARG A 68 -29.39 -8.36 -4.04
N GLU A 69 -28.56 -7.32 -3.97
CA GLU A 69 -28.63 -6.18 -4.90
C GLU A 69 -27.67 -6.33 -6.07
N LEU A 70 -26.54 -7.00 -5.87
CA LEU A 70 -25.45 -7.11 -6.87
C LEU A 70 -25.13 -8.57 -7.24
N GLY A 71 -25.82 -9.54 -6.68
CA GLY A 71 -25.56 -10.97 -6.95
C GLY A 71 -25.79 -11.41 -8.39
N PHE A 72 -26.41 -10.56 -9.21
CA PHE A 72 -26.61 -10.81 -10.65
C PHE A 72 -25.36 -10.49 -11.48
N TYR A 73 -24.40 -9.74 -10.95
CA TYR A 73 -23.14 -9.47 -11.64
C TYR A 73 -22.24 -10.72 -11.64
N SER A 74 -21.73 -11.05 -12.80
CA SER A 74 -20.70 -12.09 -12.91
C SER A 74 -19.39 -11.61 -12.30
N CYS A 75 -18.69 -12.50 -11.61
CA CYS A 75 -17.34 -12.21 -11.13
C CYS A 75 -16.41 -11.95 -12.33
N THR A 76 -15.66 -10.85 -12.29
CA THR A 76 -14.72 -10.49 -13.35
C THR A 76 -13.43 -11.31 -13.33
N VAL A 77 -13.16 -12.04 -12.23
CA VAL A 77 -12.02 -12.95 -12.11
C VAL A 77 -12.41 -14.30 -12.67
N SER A 78 -11.59 -14.86 -13.56
CA SER A 78 -11.87 -16.16 -14.16
C SER A 78 -11.92 -17.27 -13.10
N ALA A 79 -12.77 -18.26 -13.30
CA ALA A 79 -12.89 -19.40 -12.38
C ALA A 79 -11.57 -20.21 -12.30
N ILE A 80 -10.80 -20.23 -13.39
CA ILE A 80 -9.48 -20.90 -13.43
C ILE A 80 -8.51 -20.19 -12.50
N ASP A 81 -8.43 -18.85 -12.56
CA ASP A 81 -7.55 -18.06 -11.70
C ASP A 81 -7.96 -18.20 -10.23
N GLN A 82 -9.26 -18.17 -9.94
CA GLN A 82 -9.76 -18.39 -8.58
C GLN A 82 -9.38 -19.77 -8.04
N LEU A 83 -9.56 -20.82 -8.84
CA LEU A 83 -9.23 -22.19 -8.43
C LEU A 83 -7.72 -22.38 -8.26
N ALA A 84 -6.92 -21.83 -9.18
CA ALA A 84 -5.46 -21.87 -9.09
C ALA A 84 -4.97 -21.18 -7.82
N LEU A 85 -5.51 -19.97 -7.54
CA LEU A 85 -5.19 -19.22 -6.33
C LEU A 85 -5.59 -19.99 -5.06
N ALA A 86 -6.79 -20.54 -5.02
CA ALA A 86 -7.26 -21.33 -3.89
C ALA A 86 -6.30 -22.49 -3.58
N ARG A 87 -5.94 -23.28 -4.60
CA ARG A 87 -4.97 -24.37 -4.45
C ARG A 87 -3.60 -23.92 -4.01
N PHE A 88 -3.14 -22.77 -4.53
CA PHE A 88 -1.86 -22.19 -4.17
C PHE A 88 -1.81 -21.73 -2.70
N ILE A 89 -2.92 -21.23 -2.18
CA ILE A 89 -3.07 -20.87 -0.75
C ILE A 89 -3.17 -22.14 0.10
N GLU A 90 -4.05 -23.09 -0.25
CA GLU A 90 -4.31 -24.32 0.50
C GLU A 90 -3.07 -25.21 0.64
N SER A 91 -2.22 -25.26 -0.40
CA SER A 91 -0.96 -26.02 -0.36
C SER A 91 0.12 -25.36 0.52
N GLY A 92 -0.08 -24.12 0.99
CA GLY A 92 0.92 -23.31 1.69
C GLY A 92 2.02 -22.75 0.79
N ASP A 93 1.91 -22.93 -0.54
CA ASP A 93 2.89 -22.39 -1.49
C ASP A 93 2.86 -20.87 -1.54
N TYR A 94 1.69 -20.26 -1.39
CA TYR A 94 1.54 -18.82 -1.31
C TYR A 94 2.34 -18.24 -0.14
N GLU A 95 2.22 -18.84 1.03
CA GLU A 95 2.94 -18.40 2.23
C GLU A 95 4.46 -18.52 2.08
N ARG A 96 4.91 -19.66 1.50
CA ARG A 96 6.33 -19.86 1.16
C ARG A 96 6.82 -18.82 0.14
N HIS A 97 6.00 -18.50 -0.84
CA HIS A 97 6.30 -17.47 -1.85
C HIS A 97 6.44 -16.09 -1.21
N VAL A 98 5.48 -15.66 -0.39
CA VAL A 98 5.52 -14.37 0.33
C VAL A 98 6.75 -14.28 1.24
N ASN A 99 7.11 -15.34 1.94
CA ASN A 99 8.30 -15.36 2.79
C ASN A 99 9.61 -15.21 2.00
N ARG A 100 9.70 -15.81 0.78
CA ARG A 100 10.84 -15.57 -0.13
C ARG A 100 10.89 -14.11 -0.60
N LEU A 101 9.75 -13.54 -0.96
CA LEU A 101 9.67 -12.13 -1.35
C LEU A 101 10.07 -11.19 -0.21
N ARG A 102 9.62 -11.44 1.02
CA ARG A 102 10.04 -10.67 2.21
C ARG A 102 11.57 -10.68 2.38
N THR A 103 12.18 -11.85 2.26
CA THR A 103 13.63 -11.98 2.35
C THR A 103 14.35 -11.21 1.25
N TYR A 104 13.85 -11.32 0.03
CA TYR A 104 14.39 -10.59 -1.13
C TYR A 104 14.25 -9.07 -0.94
N TYR A 105 13.07 -8.57 -0.64
CA TYR A 105 12.85 -7.13 -0.44
C TYR A 105 13.65 -6.56 0.73
N ARG A 106 13.83 -7.34 1.80
CA ARG A 106 14.70 -6.94 2.91
C ARG A 106 16.15 -6.76 2.42
N SER A 107 16.68 -7.70 1.66
CA SER A 107 18.03 -7.59 1.12
C SER A 107 18.23 -6.41 0.18
N VAL A 108 17.23 -6.14 -0.67
CA VAL A 108 17.23 -4.98 -1.59
C VAL A 108 17.19 -3.68 -0.79
N ARG A 109 16.29 -3.57 0.21
CA ARG A 109 16.21 -2.41 1.10
C ARG A 109 17.55 -2.16 1.79
N ASP A 110 18.14 -3.18 2.41
CA ASP A 110 19.38 -3.05 3.18
C ASP A 110 20.54 -2.63 2.29
N ALA A 111 20.61 -3.17 1.07
CA ALA A 111 21.61 -2.77 0.07
C ALA A 111 21.43 -1.30 -0.34
N LEU A 112 20.20 -0.86 -0.54
CA LEU A 112 19.87 0.49 -0.96
C LEU A 112 20.16 1.51 0.16
N VAL A 113 19.72 1.23 1.39
CA VAL A 113 20.02 2.06 2.58
C VAL A 113 21.54 2.18 2.76
N SER A 114 22.26 1.06 2.68
CA SER A 114 23.72 1.06 2.80
C SER A 114 24.42 1.85 1.67
N ALA A 115 23.87 1.81 0.45
CA ALA A 115 24.38 2.61 -0.66
C ALA A 115 24.21 4.11 -0.41
N PHE A 116 23.06 4.54 0.08
CA PHE A 116 22.83 5.95 0.46
C PHE A 116 23.75 6.40 1.59
N GLN A 117 23.93 5.59 2.63
CA GLN A 117 24.81 5.91 3.76
C GLN A 117 26.28 6.09 3.34
N ARG A 118 26.71 5.35 2.31
CA ARG A 118 28.08 5.48 1.75
C ARG A 118 28.22 6.52 0.65
N SER A 119 27.13 7.10 0.18
CA SER A 119 27.14 8.10 -0.86
C SER A 119 27.59 9.47 -0.35
N SER A 120 28.02 10.35 -1.27
CA SER A 120 28.32 11.76 -0.98
C SER A 120 27.07 12.53 -0.53
N PHE A 121 25.89 11.96 -0.67
CA PHE A 121 24.60 12.55 -0.26
C PHE A 121 24.14 12.13 1.13
N SER A 122 24.92 11.32 1.86
CA SER A 122 24.54 10.75 3.16
C SER A 122 24.10 11.82 4.19
N GLY A 123 24.72 13.01 4.15
CA GLY A 123 24.34 14.14 5.04
C GLY A 123 23.08 14.90 4.60
N ARG A 124 22.52 14.61 3.42
CA ARG A 124 21.34 15.28 2.86
C ARG A 124 20.15 14.37 2.68
N VAL A 125 20.29 13.09 2.99
CA VAL A 125 19.24 12.08 2.80
C VAL A 125 18.91 11.43 4.13
N SER A 126 17.64 11.49 4.52
CA SER A 126 17.08 10.68 5.60
C SER A 126 16.18 9.59 5.00
N ILE A 127 16.15 8.41 5.61
CA ILE A 127 15.28 7.31 5.21
C ILE A 127 14.42 6.94 6.39
N GLU A 128 13.11 7.05 6.22
CA GLU A 128 12.09 6.78 7.22
C GLU A 128 11.18 5.64 6.77
N GLU A 129 10.42 5.07 7.71
CA GLU A 129 9.43 4.00 7.47
C GLU A 129 10.01 2.78 6.72
N GLN A 130 11.27 2.44 7.01
CA GLN A 130 11.99 1.34 6.34
C GLN A 130 11.34 -0.03 6.55
N ASP A 131 10.46 -0.15 7.54
CA ASP A 131 9.81 -1.40 7.94
C ASP A 131 8.42 -1.56 7.36
N ALA A 132 7.91 -0.53 6.70
CA ALA A 132 6.55 -0.43 6.19
C ALA A 132 6.45 -0.96 4.75
N GLY A 133 6.48 -2.29 4.60
CA GLY A 133 6.17 -2.91 3.33
C GLY A 133 7.28 -2.79 2.28
N ILE A 134 6.89 -2.55 1.03
CA ILE A 134 7.76 -2.50 -0.14
C ILE A 134 8.16 -1.07 -0.53
N HIS A 135 7.92 -0.10 0.32
CA HIS A 135 8.25 1.31 0.13
C HIS A 135 8.91 1.88 1.39
N PHE A 136 9.55 2.99 1.25
CA PHE A 136 10.08 3.81 2.34
C PHE A 136 9.98 5.28 1.96
N ILE A 137 10.05 6.14 2.96
CA ILE A 137 10.07 7.58 2.76
C ILE A 137 11.53 8.03 2.75
N MET A 138 11.90 8.78 1.73
CA MET A 138 13.21 9.40 1.61
C MET A 138 13.05 10.92 1.73
N GLY A 139 13.59 11.49 2.80
CA GLY A 139 13.73 12.94 2.97
C GLY A 139 15.01 13.43 2.30
N ILE A 140 14.92 14.51 1.54
CA ILE A 140 16.07 15.15 0.90
C ILE A 140 16.15 16.59 1.39
N SER A 141 17.25 16.93 2.09
CA SER A 141 17.55 18.31 2.47
C SER A 141 18.15 19.05 1.27
N THR A 142 17.46 20.08 0.78
CA THR A 142 17.87 20.84 -0.40
C THR A 142 17.39 22.29 -0.32
N ASP A 143 18.19 23.20 -0.88
CA ASP A 143 17.82 24.60 -1.04
C ASP A 143 16.96 24.87 -2.30
N ILE A 144 16.71 23.82 -3.10
CA ILE A 144 15.93 23.91 -4.33
C ILE A 144 14.44 23.78 -3.98
N LYS A 145 13.59 24.55 -4.65
CA LYS A 145 12.14 24.48 -4.44
C LYS A 145 11.60 23.08 -4.80
N ALA A 146 10.63 22.60 -4.03
CA ALA A 146 10.00 21.31 -4.18
C ALA A 146 9.57 20.97 -5.61
N LEU A 147 9.05 21.96 -6.34
CA LEU A 147 8.60 21.82 -7.72
C LEU A 147 9.73 21.46 -8.69
N GLU A 148 10.92 22.05 -8.49
CA GLU A 148 12.10 21.81 -9.33
C GLU A 148 12.67 20.42 -9.09
N VAL A 149 12.72 19.96 -7.82
CA VAL A 149 13.12 18.60 -7.46
C VAL A 149 12.17 17.59 -8.12
N ARG A 150 10.86 17.83 -8.03
CA ARG A 150 9.85 16.95 -8.66
C ARG A 150 10.05 16.84 -10.17
N ASN A 151 10.29 17.95 -10.85
CA ASN A 151 10.49 17.97 -12.30
C ASN A 151 11.78 17.26 -12.74
N SER A 152 12.83 17.30 -11.89
CA SER A 152 14.10 16.60 -12.17
C SER A 152 14.02 15.09 -11.96
N VAL A 153 13.10 14.62 -11.13
CA VAL A 153 12.95 13.19 -10.78
C VAL A 153 11.82 12.50 -11.58
N SER A 154 11.08 13.24 -12.40
CA SER A 154 9.82 12.80 -13.04
C SER A 154 9.96 11.71 -14.12
N GLN A 155 11.08 11.03 -14.23
CA GLN A 155 11.27 9.96 -15.22
C GLN A 155 11.19 8.52 -14.70
N GLY A 156 10.45 8.28 -13.67
CA GLY A 156 10.10 6.91 -13.30
C GLY A 156 10.27 6.58 -11.82
N HIS A 157 9.20 6.23 -11.21
CA HIS A 157 8.90 5.67 -9.89
C HIS A 157 8.29 6.69 -8.93
N ALA A 158 7.18 6.28 -8.33
CA ALA A 158 6.45 7.07 -7.35
C ALA A 158 7.32 7.30 -6.11
N MET A 159 7.90 8.48 -6.00
CA MET A 159 8.51 8.96 -4.77
C MET A 159 7.46 9.77 -4.00
N ARG A 160 7.24 9.44 -2.74
CA ARG A 160 6.56 10.34 -1.81
C ARG A 160 7.60 11.28 -1.23
N TYR A 161 7.35 12.59 -1.33
CA TYR A 161 8.20 13.61 -0.74
C TYR A 161 7.58 14.09 0.56
N ARG A 162 8.37 14.14 1.62
CA ARG A 162 8.04 14.88 2.83
C ARG A 162 8.93 16.13 2.83
N PHE A 163 8.31 17.28 2.82
CA PHE A 163 8.98 18.57 2.97
C PHE A 163 8.74 19.03 4.40
N ASP A 164 9.71 18.80 5.29
CA ASP A 164 9.72 19.39 6.61
C ASP A 164 10.27 20.82 6.46
N ASP A 165 9.51 21.79 6.92
CA ASP A 165 9.88 23.22 7.04
C ASP A 165 10.06 24.04 5.74
N VAL A 166 9.10 23.98 4.84
CA VAL A 166 8.78 25.21 4.11
C VAL A 166 7.62 25.86 4.85
N ALA A 167 8.00 26.75 5.77
CA ALA A 167 7.09 27.54 6.56
C ALA A 167 5.93 28.08 5.72
N ALA A 168 4.72 27.80 6.19
CA ALA A 168 3.53 28.66 6.22
C ALA A 168 3.14 29.54 5.01
N GLU A 169 3.78 29.47 3.86
CA GLU A 169 3.43 30.37 2.74
C GLU A 169 2.59 29.76 1.62
N ASN A 170 2.38 28.44 1.57
CA ASN A 170 1.58 27.82 0.51
C ASN A 170 0.70 26.67 0.99
N ALA A 171 -0.31 26.97 1.79
CA ALA A 171 -1.38 26.02 2.15
C ALA A 171 -2.15 25.51 0.90
N ASP A 172 -2.17 26.26 -0.20
CA ASP A 172 -2.84 25.90 -1.45
C ASP A 172 -2.07 24.86 -2.28
N ASP A 173 -0.74 24.78 -2.18
CA ASP A 173 0.06 23.82 -2.93
C ASP A 173 0.03 22.42 -2.31
N GLN A 174 -0.18 22.30 -1.01
CA GLN A 174 -0.32 20.99 -0.34
C GLN A 174 -1.61 20.27 -0.78
N HIS A 175 -2.69 20.99 -1.03
CA HIS A 175 -3.94 20.43 -1.55
C HIS A 175 -3.82 19.93 -3.00
N ARG A 176 -2.98 20.54 -3.81
CA ARG A 176 -2.70 20.08 -5.18
C ARG A 176 -1.76 18.88 -5.23
N ALA A 177 -0.80 18.78 -4.34
CA ALA A 177 0.13 17.66 -4.29
C ALA A 177 -0.54 16.36 -3.81
N SER A 178 -1.47 16.45 -2.84
CA SER A 178 -2.27 15.30 -2.38
C SER A 178 -3.33 14.87 -3.40
N GLY A 179 -3.87 15.79 -4.20
CA GLY A 179 -4.84 15.48 -5.26
C GLY A 179 -4.24 14.75 -6.47
N LEU A 180 -2.96 14.94 -6.74
CA LEU A 180 -2.27 14.30 -7.88
C LEU A 180 -1.79 12.87 -7.60
N ALA A 181 -1.67 12.48 -6.33
CA ALA A 181 -1.37 11.09 -5.96
C ALA A 181 -2.57 10.14 -6.16
N ALA A 182 -3.79 10.69 -6.25
CA ALA A 182 -5.02 9.92 -6.50
C ALA A 182 -5.36 9.74 -8.00
N GLY A 183 -4.57 10.31 -8.91
CA GLY A 183 -4.91 10.45 -10.33
C GLY A 183 -4.10 9.63 -11.31
N SER A 184 -3.34 8.61 -10.92
CA SER A 184 -2.75 7.70 -11.90
C SER A 184 -3.81 6.69 -12.37
N ARG A 185 -4.49 7.05 -13.45
CA ARG A 185 -5.29 6.12 -14.25
C ARG A 185 -4.38 5.10 -14.92
N TRP A 186 -4.81 3.89 -14.89
CA TRP A 186 -4.44 2.78 -15.77
C TRP A 186 -5.38 2.72 -16.94
#